data_6ff0782dc38f0cb401b736c6d1cd0978
#
_entry.id   6ff0782dc38f0cb401b736c6d1cd0978
#
_cell.length_a   1.000
_cell.length_b   1.000
_cell.length_c   1.000
_cell.angle_alpha   90.00
_cell.angle_beta   90.00
_cell.angle_gamma   90.00
#
_symmetry.space_group_name_H-M   'P 1'
#
loop_
_entity.id
_entity.type
_entity.pdbx_description
1 polymer ?
#
loop_
_entity_poly.entity_id
_entity_poly.type
_entity_poly.pdbx_seq_one_letter_code
_entity_poly.pdbx_strand_id
1 'polypeptide(L)'
;MKAVRVLTPGGYTIDDVPMPTCGPRDALIRVSACGICGSDLHFVKWGTLRPDGEPMALGHEATGIVESVGSEVDTVSPGMRVLISPMASDGSTIGAGIHDGAFASHIVVREAVLGKTLLQLPDDLDLHRAALVEPLAVGLHTVNRANPDTSTKAVVFGCGPIGLAAVLWLSRRNVQHIVAVDIANERLGYARQMGAHAVINPGAEDLKERLGQLHGLSAPIKGVPTVGTDVFYDLAAAPGVIDQIIEMAKFRSKLVVGAIYFSPVPVNFRSLILREMDITTAGPYEQELRDALTDLPNVDAAKLDAYVTAALPFSEFDKAFELAKQPSSAKVLVTFDQRP
;
A
#
# COMPACT_ATOMS: atom_id res chain seq x y z
N MET A 1 -11.43 -10.51 23.88
CA MET A 1 -11.05 -9.23 23.23
C MET A 1 -12.00 -8.94 22.09
N LYS A 2 -12.09 -7.66 21.65
CA LYS A 2 -12.84 -7.32 20.45
C LYS A 2 -11.97 -7.46 19.20
N ALA A 3 -12.55 -7.97 18.09
CA ALA A 3 -11.86 -8.10 16.81
C ALA A 3 -12.83 -7.82 15.65
N VAL A 4 -12.32 -7.18 14.60
CA VAL A 4 -13.09 -6.95 13.36
C VAL A 4 -13.08 -8.21 12.51
N ARG A 5 -14.25 -8.64 12.09
CA ARG A 5 -14.42 -9.86 11.29
C ARG A 5 -15.40 -9.67 10.13
N VAL A 6 -15.13 -10.34 9.03
CA VAL A 6 -15.98 -10.37 7.84
C VAL A 6 -16.49 -11.78 7.60
N LEU A 7 -17.78 -11.91 7.43
CA LEU A 7 -18.44 -13.17 7.07
C LEU A 7 -19.21 -13.01 5.76
N THR A 8 -20.21 -12.13 5.76
CA THR A 8 -21.09 -11.91 4.63
C THR A 8 -20.68 -10.70 3.79
N PRO A 9 -20.97 -10.70 2.49
CA PRO A 9 -20.71 -9.53 1.65
C PRO A 9 -21.42 -8.27 2.15
N GLY A 10 -20.73 -7.14 2.09
CA GLY A 10 -21.27 -5.80 2.36
C GLY A 10 -21.18 -5.35 3.81
N GLY A 11 -20.65 -6.19 4.73
CA GLY A 11 -20.53 -5.82 6.14
C GLY A 11 -19.38 -6.48 6.87
N TYR A 12 -19.07 -5.94 8.04
CA TYR A 12 -18.18 -6.52 9.04
C TYR A 12 -18.86 -6.47 10.42
N THR A 13 -18.34 -7.23 11.34
CA THR A 13 -18.76 -7.21 12.75
C THR A 13 -17.56 -6.91 13.64
N ILE A 14 -17.83 -6.37 14.83
CA ILE A 14 -16.83 -6.23 15.91
C ILE A 14 -17.24 -7.22 17.00
N ASP A 15 -16.65 -8.41 16.90
CA ASP A 15 -17.05 -9.54 17.74
C ASP A 15 -16.23 -9.60 19.03
N ASP A 16 -16.85 -10.11 20.09
CA ASP A 16 -16.13 -10.56 21.28
C ASP A 16 -15.56 -11.97 21.02
N VAL A 17 -14.25 -12.05 20.91
CA VAL A 17 -13.52 -13.30 20.66
C VAL A 17 -12.62 -13.64 21.86
N PRO A 18 -12.32 -14.92 22.09
CA PRO A 18 -11.32 -15.31 23.09
C PRO A 18 -9.97 -14.61 22.85
N MET A 19 -9.20 -14.39 23.93
CA MET A 19 -7.81 -14.00 23.78
C MET A 19 -7.06 -15.15 23.05
N PRO A 20 -6.31 -14.85 21.98
CA PRO A 20 -5.62 -15.91 21.26
C PRO A 20 -4.51 -16.54 22.12
N THR A 21 -4.32 -17.84 21.95
CA THR A 21 -3.29 -18.59 22.67
C THR A 21 -2.04 -18.72 21.83
N CYS A 22 -0.88 -18.47 22.45
CA CYS A 22 0.43 -18.61 21.85
C CYS A 22 0.85 -20.10 21.83
N GLY A 23 1.07 -20.64 20.64
CA GLY A 23 1.63 -21.98 20.47
C GLY A 23 3.15 -22.01 20.72
N PRO A 24 3.78 -23.19 20.70
CA PRO A 24 5.22 -23.32 21.01
C PRO A 24 6.15 -22.48 20.13
N ARG A 25 5.78 -22.25 18.87
CA ARG A 25 6.58 -21.49 17.89
C ARG A 25 6.01 -20.13 17.54
N ASP A 26 5.01 -19.66 18.28
CA ASP A 26 4.27 -18.45 18.00
C ASP A 26 4.71 -17.28 18.90
N ALA A 27 4.35 -16.06 18.52
CA ALA A 27 4.44 -14.89 19.38
C ALA A 27 3.07 -14.21 19.50
N LEU A 28 2.69 -13.86 20.72
CA LEU A 28 1.53 -13.01 20.98
C LEU A 28 1.99 -11.56 20.99
N ILE A 29 1.39 -10.77 20.11
CA ILE A 29 1.69 -9.36 19.95
C ILE A 29 0.50 -8.53 20.43
N ARG A 30 0.75 -7.61 21.34
CA ARG A 30 -0.18 -6.54 21.68
C ARG A 30 -0.06 -5.47 20.60
N VAL A 31 -1.12 -5.30 19.81
CA VAL A 31 -1.15 -4.34 18.69
C VAL A 31 -1.13 -2.90 19.22
N SER A 32 -0.34 -2.05 18.58
CA SER A 32 -0.28 -0.61 18.89
C SER A 32 -0.99 0.23 17.84
N ALA A 33 -0.82 -0.11 16.58
CA ALA A 33 -1.50 0.53 15.46
C ALA A 33 -1.65 -0.44 14.29
N CYS A 34 -2.69 -0.23 13.49
CA CYS A 34 -2.91 -0.94 12.24
C CYS A 34 -3.51 0.00 11.21
N GLY A 35 -2.91 0.07 10.02
CA GLY A 35 -3.44 0.84 8.89
C GLY A 35 -4.63 0.15 8.23
N ILE A 36 -5.58 0.95 7.73
CA ILE A 36 -6.66 0.46 6.87
C ILE A 36 -6.18 0.49 5.43
N CYS A 37 -6.21 -0.68 4.78
CA CYS A 37 -5.84 -0.86 3.39
C CYS A 37 -7.07 -0.85 2.48
N GLY A 38 -6.88 -0.52 1.19
CA GLY A 38 -7.92 -0.67 0.17
C GLY A 38 -8.43 -2.11 0.04
N SER A 39 -7.58 -3.11 0.31
CA SER A 39 -7.98 -4.53 0.33
C SER A 39 -8.97 -4.85 1.44
N ASP A 40 -8.88 -4.22 2.62
CA ASP A 40 -9.87 -4.40 3.70
C ASP A 40 -11.26 -3.96 3.24
N LEU A 41 -11.34 -2.85 2.48
CA LEU A 41 -12.60 -2.35 1.91
C LEU A 41 -13.19 -3.36 0.91
N HIS A 42 -12.34 -4.01 0.12
CA HIS A 42 -12.76 -5.04 -0.83
C HIS A 42 -13.22 -6.31 -0.14
N PHE A 43 -12.51 -6.77 0.90
CA PHE A 43 -12.91 -7.94 1.68
C PHE A 43 -14.28 -7.73 2.34
N VAL A 44 -14.54 -6.54 2.89
CA VAL A 44 -15.87 -6.22 3.41
C VAL A 44 -16.93 -6.27 2.30
N LYS A 45 -16.61 -5.83 1.08
CA LYS A 45 -17.53 -5.90 -0.06
C LYS A 45 -17.83 -7.33 -0.49
N TRP A 46 -16.87 -8.25 -0.43
CA TRP A 46 -17.02 -9.62 -0.94
C TRP A 46 -17.43 -10.64 0.09
N GLY A 47 -17.22 -10.37 1.37
CA GLY A 47 -17.38 -11.35 2.43
C GLY A 47 -16.12 -12.17 2.68
N THR A 48 -16.26 -13.22 3.47
CA THR A 48 -15.15 -14.11 3.79
C THR A 48 -14.59 -14.81 2.55
N LEU A 49 -13.25 -14.86 2.47
CA LEU A 49 -12.53 -15.65 1.46
C LEU A 49 -12.01 -16.97 2.04
N ARG A 50 -12.32 -17.28 3.29
CA ARG A 50 -11.89 -18.52 3.93
C ARG A 50 -12.56 -19.73 3.30
N PRO A 51 -11.78 -20.78 2.94
CA PRO A 51 -12.33 -21.99 2.33
C PRO A 51 -13.35 -22.74 3.20
N ASP A 52 -13.25 -22.59 4.54
CA ASP A 52 -14.17 -23.22 5.50
C ASP A 52 -15.47 -22.40 5.69
N GLY A 53 -15.56 -21.21 5.06
CA GLY A 53 -16.75 -20.35 5.18
C GLY A 53 -16.86 -19.61 6.52
N GLU A 54 -15.89 -19.75 7.42
CA GLU A 54 -15.88 -19.08 8.71
C GLU A 54 -15.52 -17.59 8.57
N PRO A 55 -15.85 -16.73 9.57
CA PRO A 55 -15.45 -15.33 9.54
C PRO A 55 -13.94 -15.15 9.46
N MET A 56 -13.47 -14.31 8.54
CA MET A 56 -12.06 -13.93 8.46
C MET A 56 -11.78 -12.64 9.22
N ALA A 57 -10.58 -12.51 9.78
CA ALA A 57 -10.10 -11.29 10.40
C ALA A 57 -9.51 -10.32 9.35
N LEU A 58 -9.46 -9.03 9.67
CA LEU A 58 -8.89 -7.96 8.85
C LEU A 58 -7.73 -7.27 9.55
N GLY A 59 -6.98 -6.47 8.78
CA GLY A 59 -5.86 -5.66 9.25
C GLY A 59 -4.52 -6.37 9.13
N HIS A 60 -3.61 -5.78 8.33
CA HIS A 60 -2.30 -6.36 7.99
C HIS A 60 -1.15 -5.34 7.99
N GLU A 61 -1.43 -4.07 8.15
CA GLU A 61 -0.43 -2.99 8.22
C GLU A 61 -0.14 -2.66 9.70
N ALA A 62 0.48 -3.58 10.45
CA ALA A 62 0.43 -3.49 11.91
C ALA A 62 1.78 -3.45 12.61
N THR A 63 1.80 -2.73 13.73
CA THR A 63 2.88 -2.70 14.69
C THR A 63 2.40 -3.03 16.09
N GLY A 64 3.30 -3.48 16.93
CA GLY A 64 2.96 -3.79 18.32
C GLY A 64 4.16 -4.08 19.20
N ILE A 65 3.86 -4.60 20.37
CA ILE A 65 4.84 -5.02 21.36
C ILE A 65 4.64 -6.51 21.63
N VAL A 66 5.70 -7.27 21.59
CA VAL A 66 5.67 -8.69 21.94
C VAL A 66 5.26 -8.84 23.40
N GLU A 67 4.15 -9.51 23.66
CA GLU A 67 3.65 -9.75 25.01
C GLU A 67 4.17 -11.08 25.57
N SER A 68 4.12 -12.13 24.77
CA SER A 68 4.66 -13.43 25.12
C SER A 68 5.11 -14.21 23.89
N VAL A 69 5.95 -15.21 24.09
CA VAL A 69 6.46 -16.10 23.04
C VAL A 69 6.31 -17.55 23.45
N GLY A 70 6.20 -18.44 22.48
CA GLY A 70 6.17 -19.87 22.70
C GLY A 70 7.55 -20.41 23.11
N SER A 71 7.56 -21.61 23.67
CA SER A 71 8.76 -22.23 24.27
C SER A 71 9.86 -22.57 23.28
N GLU A 72 9.57 -22.60 21.98
CA GLU A 72 10.52 -22.88 20.91
C GLU A 72 10.95 -21.62 20.14
N VAL A 73 10.49 -20.42 20.57
CA VAL A 73 10.90 -19.16 19.97
C VAL A 73 12.12 -18.62 20.69
N ASP A 74 13.24 -18.50 19.98
CA ASP A 74 14.54 -18.09 20.51
C ASP A 74 15.04 -16.73 19.97
N THR A 75 14.42 -16.23 18.89
CA THR A 75 14.85 -15.00 18.21
C THR A 75 14.05 -13.76 18.62
N VAL A 76 12.92 -13.95 19.29
CA VAL A 76 11.98 -12.88 19.70
C VAL A 76 11.80 -12.93 21.21
N SER A 77 11.69 -11.79 21.86
CA SER A 77 11.53 -11.71 23.32
C SER A 77 10.37 -10.77 23.69
N PRO A 78 9.68 -11.02 24.83
CA PRO A 78 8.69 -10.10 25.39
C PRO A 78 9.27 -8.71 25.57
N GLY A 79 8.46 -7.69 25.29
CA GLY A 79 8.85 -6.28 25.33
C GLY A 79 9.46 -5.74 24.03
N MET A 80 9.87 -6.60 23.07
CA MET A 80 10.31 -6.13 21.75
C MET A 80 9.22 -5.36 21.02
N ARG A 81 9.58 -4.23 20.47
CA ARG A 81 8.74 -3.42 19.57
C ARG A 81 8.91 -3.96 18.15
N VAL A 82 7.80 -4.29 17.49
CA VAL A 82 7.85 -5.00 16.22
C VAL A 82 6.89 -4.42 15.17
N LEU A 83 7.33 -4.47 13.92
CA LEU A 83 6.47 -4.45 12.76
C LEU A 83 6.10 -5.91 12.43
N ILE A 84 4.84 -6.15 12.21
CA ILE A 84 4.32 -7.46 11.81
C ILE A 84 4.40 -7.55 10.28
N SER A 85 5.15 -8.53 9.76
CA SER A 85 5.08 -8.85 8.33
C SER A 85 3.73 -9.50 8.04
N PRO A 86 2.94 -9.01 7.08
CA PRO A 86 1.67 -9.65 6.73
C PRO A 86 1.85 -11.02 6.07
N MET A 87 3.04 -11.31 5.51
CA MET A 87 3.34 -12.61 4.90
C MET A 87 3.68 -13.63 6.01
N ALA A 88 2.74 -14.53 6.28
CA ALA A 88 2.97 -15.63 7.22
C ALA A 88 3.93 -16.67 6.64
N SER A 89 4.54 -17.48 7.52
CA SER A 89 5.55 -18.47 7.13
C SER A 89 5.02 -19.60 6.25
N ASP A 90 3.71 -19.85 6.29
CA ASP A 90 3.01 -20.86 5.48
C ASP A 90 2.50 -20.33 4.12
N GLY A 91 2.83 -19.06 3.79
CA GLY A 91 2.40 -18.40 2.57
C GLY A 91 0.99 -17.78 2.66
N SER A 92 0.30 -17.88 3.80
CA SER A 92 -0.93 -17.16 4.05
C SER A 92 -0.65 -15.68 4.34
N THR A 93 -1.70 -14.85 4.33
CA THR A 93 -1.55 -13.41 4.62
C THR A 93 -2.40 -13.04 5.82
N ILE A 94 -1.76 -12.51 6.85
CA ILE A 94 -2.40 -11.94 8.03
C ILE A 94 -3.42 -10.88 7.58
N GLY A 95 -4.62 -10.92 8.16
CA GLY A 95 -5.68 -9.95 7.86
C GLY A 95 -6.26 -10.01 6.45
N ALA A 96 -5.99 -11.10 5.69
CA ALA A 96 -6.44 -11.26 4.32
C ALA A 96 -6.75 -12.72 3.99
N GLY A 97 -7.84 -13.25 4.55
CA GLY A 97 -8.33 -14.60 4.24
C GLY A 97 -8.03 -15.67 5.29
N ILE A 98 -7.46 -15.32 6.44
CA ILE A 98 -7.18 -16.24 7.55
C ILE A 98 -7.86 -15.82 8.87
N HIS A 99 -7.63 -16.58 9.95
CA HIS A 99 -8.16 -16.29 11.28
C HIS A 99 -7.53 -15.06 11.94
N ASP A 100 -6.26 -14.79 11.65
CA ASP A 100 -5.47 -13.80 12.34
C ASP A 100 -5.49 -12.48 11.59
N GLY A 101 -5.73 -11.38 12.30
CA GLY A 101 -5.77 -10.03 11.75
C GLY A 101 -5.59 -9.00 12.87
N ALA A 102 -5.01 -7.87 12.51
CA ALA A 102 -4.56 -6.88 13.46
C ALA A 102 -5.57 -5.78 13.80
N PHE A 103 -6.81 -5.83 13.29
CA PHE A 103 -7.88 -5.02 13.85
C PHE A 103 -8.47 -5.69 15.11
N ALA A 104 -7.58 -5.95 16.05
CA ALA A 104 -7.83 -6.49 17.39
C ALA A 104 -6.73 -6.01 18.33
N SER A 105 -6.99 -6.02 19.65
CA SER A 105 -5.97 -5.60 20.63
C SER A 105 -4.75 -6.51 20.68
N HIS A 106 -4.89 -7.78 20.27
CA HIS A 106 -3.81 -8.77 20.22
C HIS A 106 -3.92 -9.63 18.98
N ILE A 107 -2.78 -10.08 18.50
CA ILE A 107 -2.67 -11.02 17.38
C ILE A 107 -1.59 -12.06 17.71
N VAL A 108 -1.83 -13.30 17.29
CA VAL A 108 -0.78 -14.33 17.27
C VAL A 108 -0.08 -14.30 15.91
N VAL A 109 1.22 -14.12 15.93
CA VAL A 109 2.08 -14.34 14.77
C VAL A 109 2.64 -15.74 14.84
N ARG A 110 2.20 -16.58 13.91
CA ARG A 110 2.58 -17.99 13.88
C ARG A 110 3.99 -18.15 13.32
N GLU A 111 4.71 -19.18 13.80
CA GLU A 111 6.10 -19.43 13.39
C GLU A 111 6.93 -18.14 13.49
N ALA A 112 6.96 -17.54 14.68
CA ALA A 112 7.55 -16.24 14.90
C ALA A 112 9.07 -16.27 14.74
N VAL A 113 9.59 -15.58 13.73
CA VAL A 113 11.01 -15.48 13.42
C VAL A 113 11.38 -14.02 13.20
N LEU A 114 12.34 -13.52 13.99
CA LEU A 114 12.85 -12.16 13.82
C LEU A 114 13.52 -12.00 12.45
N GLY A 115 13.23 -10.88 11.80
CA GLY A 115 13.69 -10.59 10.46
C GLY A 115 12.90 -11.31 9.34
N LYS A 116 11.87 -12.11 9.67
CA LYS A 116 10.99 -12.76 8.69
C LYS A 116 9.52 -12.39 8.93
N THR A 117 8.90 -12.94 9.95
CA THR A 117 7.50 -12.66 10.32
C THR A 117 7.36 -11.44 11.22
N LEU A 118 8.41 -11.09 11.92
CA LEU A 118 8.52 -9.91 12.78
C LEU A 118 9.81 -9.15 12.47
N LEU A 119 9.72 -7.82 12.34
CA LEU A 119 10.88 -6.95 12.20
C LEU A 119 10.98 -6.08 13.45
N GLN A 120 12.16 -6.09 14.09
CA GLN A 120 12.42 -5.25 15.26
C GLN A 120 12.40 -3.77 14.86
N LEU A 121 11.71 -2.97 15.65
CA LEU A 121 11.67 -1.51 15.51
C LEU A 121 12.68 -0.85 16.45
N PRO A 122 13.33 0.25 16.03
CA PRO A 122 14.11 1.10 16.92
C PRO A 122 13.27 1.58 18.11
N ASP A 123 13.90 1.74 19.28
CA ASP A 123 13.20 2.13 20.51
C ASP A 123 12.59 3.54 20.44
N ASP A 124 13.18 4.43 19.66
CA ASP A 124 12.75 5.81 19.45
C ASP A 124 11.76 5.99 18.30
N LEU A 125 11.54 4.98 17.48
CA LEU A 125 10.59 5.05 16.36
C LEU A 125 9.16 4.99 16.87
N ASP A 126 8.35 5.98 16.55
CA ASP A 126 6.91 5.98 16.84
C ASP A 126 6.19 4.80 16.20
N LEU A 127 5.43 4.02 16.99
CA LEU A 127 4.75 2.80 16.52
C LEU A 127 3.65 3.10 15.49
N HIS A 128 2.99 4.25 15.57
CA HIS A 128 1.99 4.65 14.59
C HIS A 128 2.65 4.95 13.24
N ARG A 129 3.80 5.66 13.26
CA ARG A 129 4.59 5.89 12.04
C ARG A 129 5.16 4.60 11.48
N ALA A 130 5.59 3.69 12.32
CA ALA A 130 6.11 2.40 11.89
C ALA A 130 5.05 1.53 11.18
N ALA A 131 3.75 1.70 11.49
CA ALA A 131 2.67 1.03 10.76
C ALA A 131 2.57 1.45 9.29
N LEU A 132 3.16 2.60 8.90
CA LEU A 132 3.23 3.06 7.51
C LEU A 132 4.24 2.29 6.67
N VAL A 133 5.15 1.54 7.28
CA VAL A 133 6.21 0.80 6.57
C VAL A 133 5.63 -0.17 5.56
N GLU A 134 4.54 -0.86 5.91
CA GLU A 134 3.93 -1.83 5.01
C GLU A 134 3.44 -1.19 3.70
N PRO A 135 2.53 -0.20 3.70
CA PRO A 135 2.09 0.42 2.45
C PRO A 135 3.23 1.19 1.74
N LEU A 136 4.21 1.72 2.47
CA LEU A 136 5.40 2.31 1.86
C LEU A 136 6.25 1.24 1.14
N ALA A 137 6.36 0.03 1.68
CA ALA A 137 7.06 -1.07 1.04
C ALA A 137 6.39 -1.51 -0.28
N VAL A 138 5.06 -1.55 -0.32
CA VAL A 138 4.32 -1.80 -1.57
C VAL A 138 4.63 -0.74 -2.63
N GLY A 139 4.63 0.54 -2.24
CA GLY A 139 5.00 1.64 -3.13
C GLY A 139 6.46 1.56 -3.60
N LEU A 140 7.39 1.20 -2.71
CA LEU A 140 8.81 1.00 -3.03
C LEU A 140 8.99 -0.14 -4.04
N HIS A 141 8.35 -1.29 -3.78
CA HIS A 141 8.36 -2.43 -4.71
C HIS A 141 7.85 -2.04 -6.09
N THR A 142 6.72 -1.32 -6.14
CA THR A 142 6.15 -0.83 -7.40
C THR A 142 7.15 0.03 -8.17
N VAL A 143 7.84 0.96 -7.50
CA VAL A 143 8.87 1.81 -8.11
C VAL A 143 10.06 0.97 -8.60
N ASN A 144 10.51 -0.02 -7.79
CA ASN A 144 11.61 -0.92 -8.13
C ASN A 144 11.37 -1.70 -9.43
N ARG A 145 10.11 -2.06 -9.73
CA ARG A 145 9.75 -2.82 -10.95
C ARG A 145 10.15 -2.13 -12.25
N ALA A 146 10.21 -0.80 -12.28
CA ALA A 146 10.67 -0.06 -13.45
C ALA A 146 12.16 0.29 -13.41
N ASN A 147 12.78 0.24 -12.22
CA ASN A 147 14.16 0.67 -11.98
C ASN A 147 14.45 2.08 -12.54
N PRO A 148 13.72 3.13 -12.09
CA PRO A 148 13.90 4.49 -12.58
C PRO A 148 15.22 5.09 -12.06
N ASP A 149 15.82 5.96 -12.85
CA ASP A 149 17.02 6.74 -12.52
C ASP A 149 16.73 8.25 -12.49
N THR A 150 17.78 9.06 -12.31
CA THR A 150 17.68 10.52 -12.23
C THR A 150 17.32 11.20 -13.56
N SER A 151 17.35 10.50 -14.69
CA SER A 151 16.91 11.01 -15.99
C SER A 151 15.46 10.68 -16.32
N THR A 152 14.83 9.81 -15.51
CA THR A 152 13.48 9.27 -15.76
C THR A 152 12.40 10.34 -15.58
N LYS A 153 11.47 10.41 -16.52
CA LYS A 153 10.20 11.15 -16.42
C LYS A 153 9.09 10.16 -16.12
N ALA A 154 8.51 10.27 -14.93
CA ALA A 154 7.54 9.32 -14.38
C ALA A 154 6.13 9.93 -14.26
N VAL A 155 5.10 9.11 -14.52
CA VAL A 155 3.70 9.44 -14.26
C VAL A 155 3.10 8.38 -13.34
N VAL A 156 2.46 8.82 -12.26
CA VAL A 156 1.74 7.95 -11.31
C VAL A 156 0.25 8.21 -11.42
N PHE A 157 -0.51 7.21 -11.87
CA PHE A 157 -1.97 7.22 -11.90
C PHE A 157 -2.53 6.65 -10.63
N GLY A 158 -3.39 7.42 -9.97
CA GLY A 158 -3.95 7.11 -8.66
C GLY A 158 -3.05 7.59 -7.51
N CYS A 159 -3.57 8.55 -6.74
CA CYS A 159 -2.92 9.12 -5.55
C CYS A 159 -3.54 8.60 -4.25
N GLY A 160 -4.00 7.34 -4.24
CA GLY A 160 -4.29 6.62 -3.01
C GLY A 160 -3.00 6.30 -2.22
N PRO A 161 -3.08 5.59 -1.09
CA PRO A 161 -1.91 5.33 -0.25
C PRO A 161 -0.70 4.79 -1.01
N ILE A 162 -0.89 3.81 -1.89
CA ILE A 162 0.22 3.21 -2.65
C ILE A 162 0.78 4.18 -3.70
N GLY A 163 -0.08 4.98 -4.36
CA GLY A 163 0.36 6.00 -5.31
C GLY A 163 1.17 7.11 -4.64
N LEU A 164 0.74 7.56 -3.47
CA LEU A 164 1.48 8.53 -2.66
C LEU A 164 2.84 7.97 -2.20
N ALA A 165 2.89 6.70 -1.80
CA ALA A 165 4.14 6.01 -1.48
C ALA A 165 5.07 5.94 -2.71
N ALA A 166 4.53 5.60 -3.89
CA ALA A 166 5.32 5.59 -5.13
C ALA A 166 5.88 6.98 -5.46
N VAL A 167 5.09 8.05 -5.33
CA VAL A 167 5.57 9.44 -5.51
C VAL A 167 6.69 9.77 -4.52
N LEU A 168 6.54 9.40 -3.25
CA LEU A 168 7.58 9.59 -2.24
C LEU A 168 8.90 8.92 -2.65
N TRP A 169 8.86 7.64 -3.04
CA TRP A 169 10.07 6.89 -3.41
C TRP A 169 10.71 7.38 -4.70
N LEU A 170 9.92 7.80 -5.70
CA LEU A 170 10.44 8.46 -6.91
C LEU A 170 11.13 9.78 -6.55
N SER A 171 10.54 10.59 -5.67
CA SER A 171 11.14 11.84 -5.18
C SER A 171 12.45 11.59 -4.44
N ARG A 172 12.53 10.59 -3.58
CA ARG A 172 13.76 10.22 -2.85
C ARG A 172 14.87 9.70 -3.76
N ARG A 173 14.53 9.15 -4.94
CA ARG A 173 15.50 8.77 -5.99
C ARG A 173 15.92 9.90 -6.87
N ASN A 174 15.43 11.13 -6.62
CA ASN A 174 15.71 12.31 -7.44
C ASN A 174 15.39 12.07 -8.93
N VAL A 175 14.26 11.38 -9.19
CA VAL A 175 13.75 11.18 -10.55
C VAL A 175 13.51 12.54 -11.20
N GLN A 176 13.89 12.71 -12.49
CA GLN A 176 13.93 13.98 -13.17
C GLN A 176 12.63 14.78 -13.08
N HIS A 177 11.50 14.11 -13.33
CA HIS A 177 10.20 14.76 -13.24
C HIS A 177 9.11 13.74 -12.90
N ILE A 178 8.30 14.07 -11.90
CA ILE A 178 7.22 13.22 -11.38
C ILE A 178 5.90 13.96 -11.57
N VAL A 179 4.99 13.36 -12.32
CA VAL A 179 3.62 13.83 -12.47
C VAL A 179 2.68 12.85 -11.79
N ALA A 180 1.83 13.34 -10.89
CA ALA A 180 0.78 12.55 -10.26
C ALA A 180 -0.58 12.87 -10.88
N VAL A 181 -1.38 11.84 -11.14
CA VAL A 181 -2.68 11.94 -11.81
C VAL A 181 -3.76 11.33 -10.91
N ASP A 182 -4.78 12.10 -10.56
CA ASP A 182 -5.94 11.64 -9.79
C ASP A 182 -7.16 12.53 -10.11
N ILE A 183 -8.36 12.01 -9.90
CA ILE A 183 -9.61 12.77 -10.02
C ILE A 183 -9.96 13.59 -8.76
N ALA A 184 -9.38 13.23 -7.60
CA ALA A 184 -9.59 13.90 -6.32
C ALA A 184 -8.51 14.96 -6.09
N ASN A 185 -8.89 16.24 -6.05
CA ASN A 185 -7.97 17.36 -5.87
C ASN A 185 -7.23 17.31 -4.53
N GLU A 186 -7.87 16.80 -3.48
CA GLU A 186 -7.27 16.63 -2.16
C GLU A 186 -6.08 15.65 -2.24
N ARG A 187 -6.25 14.51 -2.92
CA ARG A 187 -5.18 13.54 -3.15
C ARG A 187 -4.04 14.11 -3.99
N LEU A 188 -4.35 14.95 -4.97
CA LEU A 188 -3.33 15.69 -5.72
C LEU A 188 -2.55 16.66 -4.84
N GLY A 189 -3.21 17.26 -3.83
CA GLY A 189 -2.54 18.05 -2.79
C GLY A 189 -1.53 17.23 -1.99
N TYR A 190 -1.89 16.04 -1.55
CA TYR A 190 -0.96 15.12 -0.87
C TYR A 190 0.18 14.67 -1.79
N ALA A 191 -0.09 14.40 -3.07
CA ALA A 191 0.95 14.02 -4.01
C ALA A 191 2.02 15.10 -4.18
N ARG A 192 1.65 16.38 -4.17
CA ARG A 192 2.62 17.48 -4.14
C ARG A 192 3.47 17.47 -2.87
N GLN A 193 2.86 17.24 -1.72
CA GLN A 193 3.60 17.15 -0.45
C GLN A 193 4.55 15.94 -0.42
N MET A 194 4.18 14.83 -1.07
CA MET A 194 5.06 13.67 -1.24
C MET A 194 6.23 13.93 -2.18
N GLY A 195 6.16 14.94 -3.04
CA GLY A 195 7.24 15.34 -3.93
C GLY A 195 6.93 15.22 -5.41
N ALA A 196 5.66 15.15 -5.81
CA ALA A 196 5.28 15.31 -7.22
C ALA A 196 5.62 16.72 -7.70
N HIS A 197 6.30 16.83 -8.83
CA HIS A 197 6.68 18.10 -9.46
C HIS A 197 5.45 18.77 -10.10
N ALA A 198 4.54 17.99 -10.63
CA ALA A 198 3.26 18.45 -11.17
C ALA A 198 2.15 17.45 -10.86
N VAL A 199 0.92 17.95 -10.90
CA VAL A 199 -0.28 17.11 -10.75
C VAL A 199 -1.26 17.42 -11.87
N ILE A 200 -2.06 16.42 -12.25
CA ILE A 200 -3.09 16.53 -13.29
C ILE A 200 -4.39 15.93 -12.77
N ASN A 201 -5.47 16.70 -12.87
CA ASN A 201 -6.83 16.17 -12.71
C ASN A 201 -7.44 15.95 -14.10
N PRO A 202 -7.57 14.72 -14.60
CA PRO A 202 -8.09 14.43 -15.94
C PRO A 202 -9.57 14.79 -16.11
N GLY A 203 -10.28 15.09 -15.03
CA GLY A 203 -11.63 15.63 -15.07
C GLY A 203 -11.69 17.14 -15.34
N ALA A 204 -10.56 17.84 -15.23
CA ALA A 204 -10.46 19.28 -15.38
C ALA A 204 -9.60 19.73 -16.57
N GLU A 205 -8.70 18.87 -17.06
CA GLU A 205 -7.77 19.21 -18.14
C GLU A 205 -7.46 17.99 -19.03
N ASP A 206 -7.03 18.22 -20.27
CA ASP A 206 -6.61 17.15 -21.18
C ASP A 206 -5.29 16.55 -20.73
N LEU A 207 -5.34 15.29 -20.34
CA LEU A 207 -4.21 14.55 -19.78
C LEU A 207 -3.02 14.49 -20.76
N LYS A 208 -3.27 14.16 -22.04
CA LYS A 208 -2.23 13.98 -23.04
C LYS A 208 -1.56 15.30 -23.41
N GLU A 209 -2.37 16.34 -23.60
CA GLU A 209 -1.87 17.67 -23.87
C GLU A 209 -1.00 18.17 -22.70
N ARG A 210 -1.50 18.01 -21.48
CA ARG A 210 -0.79 18.45 -20.28
C ARG A 210 0.52 17.69 -20.06
N LEU A 211 0.55 16.39 -20.27
CA LEU A 211 1.77 15.59 -20.24
C LEU A 211 2.75 15.98 -21.35
N GLY A 212 2.24 16.33 -22.54
CA GLY A 212 3.06 16.86 -23.62
C GLY A 212 3.74 18.19 -23.26
N GLN A 213 3.05 19.07 -22.52
CA GLN A 213 3.64 20.32 -22.01
C GLN A 213 4.71 20.06 -20.93
N LEU A 214 4.48 19.08 -20.04
CA LEU A 214 5.35 18.80 -18.89
C LEU A 214 6.56 17.94 -19.24
N HIS A 215 6.37 16.87 -20.02
CA HIS A 215 7.41 15.90 -20.38
C HIS A 215 7.96 16.09 -21.79
N GLY A 216 7.33 16.99 -22.56
CA GLY A 216 7.62 17.18 -23.99
C GLY A 216 6.88 16.14 -24.84
N LEU A 217 6.87 16.39 -26.14
CA LEU A 217 6.39 15.42 -27.13
C LEU A 217 7.54 14.52 -27.57
N SER A 218 7.24 13.31 -27.97
CA SER A 218 8.18 12.37 -28.58
C SER A 218 7.78 12.08 -30.03
N ALA A 219 8.61 11.32 -30.75
CA ALA A 219 8.34 10.97 -32.13
C ALA A 219 6.96 10.32 -32.30
N PRO A 220 6.14 10.75 -33.27
CA PRO A 220 4.82 10.19 -33.46
C PRO A 220 4.91 8.73 -33.93
N ILE A 221 3.98 7.90 -33.44
CA ILE A 221 3.87 6.51 -33.86
C ILE A 221 2.67 6.38 -34.77
N LYS A 222 2.89 5.99 -36.03
CA LYS A 222 1.85 5.95 -37.08
C LYS A 222 1.07 7.27 -37.20
N GLY A 223 1.76 8.41 -37.06
CA GLY A 223 1.15 9.75 -37.13
C GLY A 223 0.46 10.19 -35.84
N VAL A 224 0.39 9.36 -34.81
CA VAL A 224 -0.20 9.72 -33.51
C VAL A 224 0.89 10.33 -32.61
N PRO A 225 0.74 11.59 -32.15
CA PRO A 225 1.68 12.20 -31.21
C PRO A 225 1.80 11.40 -29.92
N THR A 226 3.01 11.27 -29.38
CA THR A 226 3.30 10.61 -28.13
C THR A 226 3.94 11.56 -27.14
N VAL A 227 3.84 11.27 -25.83
CA VAL A 227 4.43 12.09 -24.76
C VAL A 227 5.81 11.57 -24.37
N GLY A 228 6.68 12.45 -23.88
CA GLY A 228 8.08 12.14 -23.53
C GLY A 228 8.24 11.35 -22.21
N THR A 229 7.17 10.79 -21.66
CA THR A 229 7.19 9.99 -20.43
C THR A 229 7.93 8.68 -20.63
N ASP A 230 8.81 8.32 -19.68
CA ASP A 230 9.59 7.08 -19.70
C ASP A 230 8.86 5.93 -19.00
N VAL A 231 8.25 6.22 -17.85
CA VAL A 231 7.60 5.23 -17.01
C VAL A 231 6.22 5.71 -16.57
N PHE A 232 5.25 4.83 -16.71
CA PHE A 232 3.90 4.98 -16.18
C PHE A 232 3.66 3.96 -15.07
N TYR A 233 3.08 4.40 -13.96
CA TYR A 233 2.66 3.55 -12.85
C TYR A 233 1.14 3.63 -12.75
N ASP A 234 0.46 2.49 -12.95
CA ASP A 234 -0.98 2.40 -12.73
C ASP A 234 -1.26 1.84 -11.34
N LEU A 235 -1.71 2.74 -10.45
CA LEU A 235 -2.12 2.50 -9.07
C LEU A 235 -3.57 2.91 -8.83
N ALA A 236 -4.32 3.14 -9.91
CA ALA A 236 -5.71 3.58 -9.89
C ALA A 236 -6.70 2.43 -10.14
N ALA A 237 -6.35 1.42 -10.93
CA ALA A 237 -7.25 0.40 -11.47
C ALA A 237 -8.54 1.00 -12.08
N ALA A 238 -8.45 2.20 -12.66
CA ALA A 238 -9.62 2.87 -13.23
C ALA A 238 -9.87 2.39 -14.67
N PRO A 239 -11.15 2.29 -15.09
CA PRO A 239 -11.48 1.90 -16.45
C PRO A 239 -10.81 2.82 -17.49
N GLY A 240 -10.19 2.22 -18.52
CA GLY A 240 -9.58 2.93 -19.63
C GLY A 240 -8.20 3.53 -19.38
N VAL A 241 -7.66 3.51 -18.15
CA VAL A 241 -6.33 4.07 -17.84
C VAL A 241 -5.23 3.35 -18.61
N ILE A 242 -5.25 2.02 -18.67
CA ILE A 242 -4.24 1.24 -19.42
C ILE A 242 -4.25 1.60 -20.90
N ASP A 243 -5.44 1.69 -21.54
CA ASP A 243 -5.56 2.06 -22.95
C ASP A 243 -5.06 3.49 -23.20
N GLN A 244 -5.43 4.45 -22.32
CA GLN A 244 -4.94 5.83 -22.40
C GLN A 244 -3.41 5.89 -22.31
N ILE A 245 -2.81 5.14 -21.38
CA ILE A 245 -1.35 5.06 -21.24
C ILE A 245 -0.73 4.53 -22.53
N ILE A 246 -1.23 3.39 -23.05
CA ILE A 246 -0.70 2.77 -24.25
C ILE A 246 -0.79 3.73 -25.45
N GLU A 247 -1.89 4.46 -25.61
CA GLU A 247 -2.07 5.37 -26.73
C GLU A 247 -1.15 6.59 -26.70
N MET A 248 -0.84 7.12 -25.51
CA MET A 248 0.03 8.29 -25.37
C MET A 248 1.52 7.93 -25.24
N ALA A 249 1.84 6.69 -24.93
CA ALA A 249 3.19 6.24 -24.63
C ALA A 249 4.14 6.34 -25.83
N LYS A 250 5.37 6.80 -25.61
CA LYS A 250 6.43 6.79 -26.62
C LYS A 250 7.02 5.39 -26.81
N PHE A 251 7.87 5.26 -27.79
CA PHE A 251 8.63 4.05 -28.06
C PHE A 251 9.51 3.67 -26.84
N ARG A 252 9.47 2.39 -26.46
CA ARG A 252 10.22 1.79 -25.32
C ARG A 252 9.93 2.42 -23.96
N SER A 253 8.73 2.96 -23.76
CA SER A 253 8.30 3.33 -22.41
C SER A 253 7.89 2.08 -21.61
N LYS A 254 7.80 2.23 -20.29
CA LYS A 254 7.42 1.16 -19.35
C LYS A 254 6.07 1.46 -18.72
N LEU A 255 5.27 0.42 -18.50
CA LEU A 255 4.07 0.45 -17.66
C LEU A 255 4.25 -0.53 -16.51
N VAL A 256 4.15 -0.06 -15.28
CA VAL A 256 4.06 -0.89 -14.07
C VAL A 256 2.63 -0.86 -13.59
N VAL A 257 1.99 -2.03 -13.54
CA VAL A 257 0.65 -2.19 -12.98
C VAL A 257 0.77 -2.72 -11.55
N GLY A 258 0.50 -1.88 -10.58
CA GLY A 258 0.47 -2.22 -9.15
C GLY A 258 -0.94 -2.18 -8.55
N ALA A 259 -1.91 -1.71 -9.32
CA ALA A 259 -3.31 -1.72 -8.91
C ALA A 259 -3.96 -3.09 -9.17
N ILE A 260 -4.88 -3.49 -8.29
CA ILE A 260 -5.59 -4.77 -8.43
C ILE A 260 -6.83 -4.58 -9.29
N TYR A 261 -6.85 -5.20 -10.46
CA TYR A 261 -8.01 -5.28 -11.33
C TYR A 261 -8.81 -6.54 -11.01
N PHE A 262 -10.07 -6.38 -10.61
CA PHE A 262 -10.95 -7.50 -10.25
C PHE A 262 -11.74 -8.07 -11.43
N SER A 263 -11.63 -7.44 -12.59
CA SER A 263 -12.21 -7.91 -13.85
C SER A 263 -11.15 -7.86 -14.94
N PRO A 264 -11.22 -8.76 -15.93
CA PRO A 264 -10.32 -8.72 -17.07
C PRO A 264 -10.36 -7.34 -17.76
N VAL A 265 -9.19 -6.83 -18.12
CA VAL A 265 -9.03 -5.58 -18.86
C VAL A 265 -8.54 -5.92 -20.27
N PRO A 266 -9.21 -5.44 -21.33
CA PRO A 266 -8.71 -5.63 -22.68
C PRO A 266 -7.42 -4.85 -22.89
N VAL A 267 -6.46 -5.43 -23.60
CA VAL A 267 -5.17 -4.80 -23.92
C VAL A 267 -4.94 -4.86 -25.42
N ASN A 268 -4.68 -3.69 -26.03
CA ASN A 268 -4.39 -3.59 -27.45
C ASN A 268 -2.93 -3.98 -27.76
N PHE A 269 -2.67 -5.27 -27.97
CA PHE A 269 -1.34 -5.78 -28.28
C PHE A 269 -0.72 -5.19 -29.55
N ARG A 270 -1.53 -4.80 -30.56
CA ARG A 270 -1.01 -4.11 -31.76
C ARG A 270 -0.36 -2.79 -31.37
N SER A 271 -0.98 -2.02 -30.50
CA SER A 271 -0.45 -0.74 -30.01
C SER A 271 0.82 -0.93 -29.20
N LEU A 272 0.90 -1.99 -28.38
CA LEU A 272 2.11 -2.34 -27.61
C LEU A 272 3.28 -2.71 -28.52
N ILE A 273 3.06 -3.57 -29.52
CA ILE A 273 4.09 -3.98 -30.47
C ILE A 273 4.67 -2.77 -31.22
N LEU A 274 3.82 -1.84 -31.66
CA LEU A 274 4.25 -0.64 -32.37
C LEU A 274 5.09 0.30 -31.50
N ARG A 275 5.01 0.16 -30.19
CA ARG A 275 5.76 0.96 -29.19
C ARG A 275 6.93 0.21 -28.57
N GLU A 276 7.07 -1.08 -28.81
CA GLU A 276 7.99 -1.96 -28.04
C GLU A 276 7.88 -1.67 -26.52
N MET A 277 6.66 -1.53 -26.03
CA MET A 277 6.41 -1.11 -24.64
C MET A 277 6.57 -2.30 -23.70
N ASP A 278 7.31 -2.12 -22.61
CA ASP A 278 7.40 -3.08 -21.52
C ASP A 278 6.21 -2.92 -20.57
N ILE A 279 5.51 -4.03 -20.29
CA ILE A 279 4.51 -4.09 -19.22
C ILE A 279 4.99 -5.06 -18.16
N THR A 280 5.02 -4.60 -16.92
CA THR A 280 5.32 -5.42 -15.75
C THR A 280 4.28 -5.19 -14.66
N THR A 281 4.20 -6.12 -13.71
CA THR A 281 3.30 -6.01 -12.57
C THR A 281 4.08 -5.90 -11.28
N ALA A 282 3.51 -5.24 -10.28
CA ALA A 282 4.00 -5.22 -8.92
C ALA A 282 3.00 -5.99 -8.04
N GLY A 283 3.46 -7.09 -7.48
CA GLY A 283 2.72 -7.92 -6.54
C GLY A 283 3.21 -7.74 -5.11
N PRO A 284 3.20 -8.80 -4.30
CA PRO A 284 3.77 -8.77 -2.96
C PRO A 284 5.26 -8.43 -3.01
N TYR A 285 5.70 -7.65 -2.05
CA TYR A 285 7.12 -7.29 -1.84
C TYR A 285 7.85 -8.41 -1.07
N GLU A 286 9.17 -8.46 -1.22
CA GLU A 286 10.03 -9.37 -0.44
C GLU A 286 10.98 -8.59 0.46
N GLN A 287 11.97 -7.93 -0.14
CA GLN A 287 13.00 -7.18 0.58
C GLN A 287 12.53 -5.77 0.97
N GLU A 288 11.60 -5.20 0.22
CA GLU A 288 11.21 -3.79 0.35
C GLU A 288 10.58 -3.45 1.70
N LEU A 289 10.03 -4.44 2.43
CA LEU A 289 9.56 -4.21 3.80
C LEU A 289 10.71 -3.80 4.73
N ARG A 290 11.86 -4.43 4.59
CA ARG A 290 13.07 -4.11 5.37
C ARG A 290 13.71 -2.81 4.88
N ASP A 291 13.75 -2.63 3.57
CA ASP A 291 14.34 -1.42 2.97
C ASP A 291 13.52 -0.18 3.37
N ALA A 292 12.20 -0.26 3.31
CA ALA A 292 11.30 0.82 3.75
C ALA A 292 11.44 1.10 5.26
N LEU A 293 11.55 0.06 6.11
CA LEU A 293 11.80 0.24 7.53
C LEU A 293 13.14 0.92 7.79
N THR A 294 14.19 0.49 7.11
CA THR A 294 15.54 1.05 7.25
C THR A 294 15.60 2.51 6.83
N ASP A 295 14.85 2.87 5.79
CA ASP A 295 14.86 4.24 5.26
C ASP A 295 13.81 5.17 5.90
N LEU A 296 12.85 4.64 6.65
CA LEU A 296 11.78 5.43 7.28
C LEU A 296 12.31 6.60 8.15
N PRO A 297 13.35 6.43 8.98
CA PRO A 297 13.91 7.53 9.78
C PRO A 297 14.47 8.69 8.93
N ASN A 298 14.80 8.42 7.67
CA ASN A 298 15.32 9.41 6.73
C ASN A 298 14.20 10.10 5.91
N VAL A 299 12.95 9.70 6.07
CA VAL A 299 11.81 10.37 5.45
C VAL A 299 11.42 11.59 6.28
N ASP A 300 11.23 12.71 5.61
CA ASP A 300 10.75 13.93 6.26
C ASP A 300 9.45 13.67 7.03
N ALA A 301 9.45 13.99 8.33
CA ALA A 301 8.31 13.79 9.21
C ALA A 301 7.04 14.48 8.69
N ALA A 302 7.16 15.66 8.09
CA ALA A 302 6.01 16.38 7.53
C ALA A 302 5.36 15.62 6.36
N LYS A 303 6.15 14.87 5.57
CA LYS A 303 5.61 13.99 4.52
C LYS A 303 4.85 12.80 5.11
N LEU A 304 5.38 12.18 6.16
CA LEU A 304 4.68 11.09 6.85
C LEU A 304 3.39 11.57 7.51
N ASP A 305 3.40 12.75 8.12
CA ASP A 305 2.21 13.36 8.71
C ASP A 305 1.15 13.70 7.64
N ALA A 306 1.58 14.18 6.48
CA ALA A 306 0.66 14.43 5.34
C ALA A 306 0.12 13.14 4.70
N TYR A 307 0.84 12.03 4.84
CA TYR A 307 0.39 10.72 4.37
C TYR A 307 -0.74 10.14 5.24
N VAL A 308 -0.84 10.54 6.52
CA VAL A 308 -1.86 10.06 7.47
C VAL A 308 -2.99 11.06 7.56
N THR A 309 -4.15 10.74 7.00
CA THR A 309 -5.35 11.60 7.09
C THR A 309 -5.96 11.58 8.49
N ALA A 310 -5.95 10.44 9.15
CA ALA A 310 -6.48 10.28 10.50
C ALA A 310 -5.83 9.10 11.23
N ALA A 311 -5.72 9.22 12.56
CA ALA A 311 -5.42 8.15 13.49
C ALA A 311 -6.52 8.13 14.56
N LEU A 312 -7.30 7.05 14.63
CA LEU A 312 -8.47 6.95 15.50
C LEU A 312 -8.35 5.72 16.40
N PRO A 313 -8.81 5.78 17.66
CA PRO A 313 -8.81 4.64 18.55
C PRO A 313 -9.74 3.54 18.02
N PHE A 314 -9.45 2.29 18.35
CA PHE A 314 -10.25 1.14 17.93
C PHE A 314 -11.74 1.26 18.35
N SER A 315 -12.04 1.97 19.43
CA SER A 315 -13.43 2.28 19.83
C SER A 315 -14.20 3.12 18.78
N GLU A 316 -13.48 3.80 17.87
CA GLU A 316 -14.05 4.56 16.75
C GLU A 316 -13.79 3.87 15.40
N PHE A 317 -13.65 2.53 15.38
CA PHE A 317 -13.32 1.79 14.15
C PHE A 317 -14.28 2.08 12.99
N ASP A 318 -15.57 2.14 13.25
CA ASP A 318 -16.60 2.44 12.22
C ASP A 318 -16.32 3.79 11.54
N LYS A 319 -15.97 4.80 12.33
CA LYS A 319 -15.61 6.13 11.81
C LYS A 319 -14.30 6.08 11.03
N ALA A 320 -13.29 5.35 11.49
CA ALA A 320 -12.02 5.16 10.79
C ALA A 320 -12.25 4.48 9.43
N PHE A 321 -13.09 3.44 9.42
CA PHE A 321 -13.40 2.68 8.22
C PHE A 321 -14.18 3.52 7.19
N GLU A 322 -15.14 4.34 7.63
CA GLU A 322 -15.87 5.27 6.75
C GLU A 322 -14.96 6.39 6.21
N LEU A 323 -14.02 6.91 7.02
CA LEU A 323 -13.02 7.86 6.53
C LEU A 323 -12.12 7.24 5.46
N ALA A 324 -11.68 5.99 5.63
CA ALA A 324 -10.83 5.32 4.66
C ALA A 324 -11.48 5.14 3.28
N LYS A 325 -12.83 5.12 3.21
CA LYS A 325 -13.59 5.07 1.95
C LYS A 325 -13.62 6.41 1.21
N GLN A 326 -13.34 7.54 1.88
CA GLN A 326 -13.50 8.86 1.28
C GLN A 326 -12.46 9.10 0.19
N PRO A 327 -12.87 9.71 -0.95
CA PRO A 327 -11.91 10.07 -2.01
C PRO A 327 -10.81 11.04 -1.53
N SER A 328 -11.10 11.84 -0.51
CA SER A 328 -10.16 12.79 0.09
C SER A 328 -9.16 12.12 1.05
N SER A 329 -9.34 10.83 1.37
CA SER A 329 -8.49 10.14 2.34
C SER A 329 -7.21 9.60 1.68
N ALA A 330 -6.08 9.74 2.39
CA ALA A 330 -4.85 9.01 2.14
C ALA A 330 -4.81 7.76 3.06
N LYS A 331 -3.94 7.69 4.06
CA LYS A 331 -3.89 6.60 5.03
C LYS A 331 -4.69 6.92 6.29
N VAL A 332 -5.50 5.96 6.76
CA VAL A 332 -6.16 6.00 8.06
C VAL A 332 -5.59 4.90 8.95
N LEU A 333 -5.22 5.27 10.16
CA LEU A 333 -4.71 4.34 11.19
C LEU A 333 -5.78 4.08 12.25
N VAL A 334 -5.87 2.84 12.69
CA VAL A 334 -6.56 2.41 13.90
C VAL A 334 -5.53 2.24 14.99
N THR A 335 -5.72 2.89 16.13
CA THR A 335 -4.78 2.85 17.25
C THR A 335 -5.38 2.08 18.43
N PHE A 336 -4.52 1.44 19.20
CA PHE A 336 -4.91 0.70 20.39
C PHE A 336 -4.23 1.33 21.59
N ASP A 337 -5.01 1.64 22.64
CA ASP A 337 -4.50 2.24 23.85
C ASP A 337 -3.42 1.36 24.45
N GLN A 338 -2.24 1.92 24.61
CA GLN A 338 -1.19 1.33 25.40
C GLN A 338 -1.57 1.55 26.87
N ARG A 339 -2.23 0.58 27.51
CA ARG A 339 -2.31 0.63 28.97
C ARG A 339 -0.89 0.52 29.52
N PRO A 340 -0.53 1.41 30.48
CA PRO A 340 0.79 1.40 31.10
C PRO A 340 1.03 0.06 31.81
#